data_8616034f916ce891fd9ca2fce5cd9312
#
_entry.id   8616034f916ce891fd9ca2fce5cd9312
#
_cell.length_a   1.000
_cell.length_b   1.000
_cell.length_c   1.000
_cell.angle_alpha   90.00
_cell.angle_beta   90.00
_cell.angle_gamma   90.00
#
_symmetry.space_group_name_H-M   'P 1'
#
loop_
_entity.id
_entity.type
_entity.pdbx_description
1 polymer ?
#
loop_
_entity_poly.entity_id
_entity_poly.type
_entity_poly.pdbx_seq_one_letter_code
_entity_poly.pdbx_strand_id
1 'polypeptide(L)'
;MPIKIPSGLPARDILDSERIFALEKPEAERQRVRPLKLVILNLMPKKIETETQLLRLISKSPLQVEIDFMKTSTHEATHVSADHLVKFYENLDAFKDNYYDGFVVTGAPVEHMPFEDVDYWDEFKTILDWASTHVFSTIYLCWGAMGALYYRYGIHKVDYPEKIFGVFPQYLQDEYCFLTNGFDEIDLQPHSRLAGVNENEVRANHDLQILTWGPQSGPGLIATRDFRSEERRVG
;
A
#
# COMPACT_ATOMS: atom_id res chain seq x y z
N MET A 1 -5.01 -18.37 8.08
CA MET A 1 -3.99 -19.22 7.42
C MET A 1 -2.68 -18.47 7.43
N PRO A 2 -1.52 -19.14 7.39
CA PRO A 2 -0.22 -18.45 7.46
C PRO A 2 0.06 -17.66 6.19
N ILE A 3 0.78 -16.54 6.34
CA ILE A 3 1.38 -15.83 5.22
C ILE A 3 2.63 -16.57 4.72
N LYS A 4 2.92 -16.46 3.42
CA LYS A 4 4.15 -16.97 2.80
C LYS A 4 5.12 -15.82 2.58
N ILE A 5 6.29 -15.91 3.16
CA ILE A 5 7.33 -14.88 3.10
C ILE A 5 8.63 -15.45 2.53
N PRO A 6 9.54 -14.60 1.99
CA PRO A 6 10.86 -15.01 1.58
C PRO A 6 11.64 -15.67 2.72
N SER A 7 12.42 -16.73 2.39
CA SER A 7 13.21 -17.47 3.39
C SER A 7 14.29 -16.59 4.02
N GLY A 8 14.34 -16.59 5.37
CA GLY A 8 15.30 -15.84 6.14
C GLY A 8 15.03 -14.34 6.20
N LEU A 9 13.78 -13.89 5.97
CA LEU A 9 13.38 -12.50 6.16
C LEU A 9 13.44 -12.14 7.65
N PRO A 10 14.14 -11.06 8.07
CA PRO A 10 14.28 -10.69 9.49
C PRO A 10 12.95 -10.45 10.22
N ALA A 11 11.93 -9.98 9.51
CA ALA A 11 10.59 -9.82 10.08
C ALA A 11 10.00 -11.12 10.64
N ARG A 12 10.46 -12.30 10.19
CA ARG A 12 10.00 -13.61 10.68
C ARG A 12 10.20 -13.76 12.18
N ASP A 13 11.40 -13.48 12.68
CA ASP A 13 11.73 -13.67 14.10
C ASP A 13 10.82 -12.80 14.99
N ILE A 14 10.49 -11.60 14.55
CA ILE A 14 9.58 -10.69 15.24
C ILE A 14 8.15 -11.26 15.24
N LEU A 15 7.67 -11.70 14.08
CA LEU A 15 6.34 -12.29 13.94
C LEU A 15 6.20 -13.55 14.80
N ASP A 16 7.21 -14.42 14.82
CA ASP A 16 7.22 -15.63 15.65
C ASP A 16 7.18 -15.29 17.13
N SER A 17 7.91 -14.26 17.59
CA SER A 17 7.86 -13.79 18.98
C SER A 17 6.48 -13.26 19.38
N GLU A 18 5.72 -12.74 18.42
CA GLU A 18 4.34 -12.26 18.58
C GLU A 18 3.28 -13.37 18.37
N ARG A 19 3.72 -14.63 18.19
CA ARG A 19 2.87 -15.78 17.88
C ARG A 19 2.07 -15.64 16.59
N ILE A 20 2.61 -14.92 15.62
CA ILE A 20 2.07 -14.78 14.27
C ILE A 20 2.75 -15.81 13.38
N PHE A 21 1.99 -16.77 12.90
CA PHE A 21 2.51 -17.88 12.11
C PHE A 21 2.78 -17.46 10.66
N ALA A 22 4.05 -17.50 10.27
CA ALA A 22 4.51 -17.26 8.91
C ALA A 22 5.25 -18.50 8.38
N LEU A 23 4.97 -18.89 7.12
CA LEU A 23 5.66 -19.99 6.43
C LEU A 23 6.72 -19.42 5.49
N GLU A 24 7.85 -20.07 5.38
CA GLU A 24 8.77 -19.83 4.29
C GLU A 24 8.28 -20.48 2.98
N LYS A 25 8.63 -19.86 1.83
CA LYS A 25 8.17 -20.33 0.51
C LYS A 25 8.33 -21.85 0.31
N PRO A 26 9.48 -22.50 0.62
CA PRO A 26 9.66 -23.94 0.41
C PRO A 26 8.74 -24.83 1.27
N GLU A 27 8.37 -24.37 2.47
CA GLU A 27 7.44 -25.11 3.35
C GLU A 27 6.00 -25.01 2.85
N ALA A 28 5.65 -23.85 2.33
CA ALA A 28 4.31 -23.56 1.85
C ALA A 28 3.99 -24.25 0.51
N GLU A 29 4.98 -24.53 -0.33
CA GLU A 29 4.82 -25.28 -1.60
C GLU A 29 4.30 -26.72 -1.38
N ARG A 30 4.46 -27.26 -0.19
CA ARG A 30 3.88 -28.57 0.19
C ARG A 30 2.37 -28.53 0.40
N GLN A 31 1.79 -27.34 0.50
CA GLN A 31 0.35 -27.15 0.66
C GLN A 31 -0.30 -26.99 -0.72
N ARG A 32 -1.35 -27.77 -1.00
CA ARG A 32 -2.09 -27.74 -2.28
C ARG A 32 -3.16 -26.62 -2.30
N VAL A 33 -2.85 -25.45 -1.81
CA VAL A 33 -3.76 -24.29 -1.80
C VAL A 33 -3.12 -23.19 -2.65
N ARG A 34 -3.87 -22.63 -3.61
CA ARG A 34 -3.42 -21.43 -4.34
C ARG A 34 -3.43 -20.25 -3.37
N PRO A 35 -2.28 -19.68 -3.03
CA PRO A 35 -2.24 -18.45 -2.24
C PRO A 35 -2.67 -17.26 -3.11
N LEU A 36 -3.18 -16.22 -2.46
CA LEU A 36 -3.24 -14.89 -3.08
C LEU A 36 -1.81 -14.36 -3.21
N LYS A 37 -1.46 -13.85 -4.39
CA LYS A 37 -0.15 -13.26 -4.65
C LYS A 37 -0.21 -11.75 -4.41
N LEU A 38 0.59 -11.28 -3.48
CA LEU A 38 0.70 -9.88 -3.13
C LEU A 38 2.12 -9.37 -3.38
N VAL A 39 2.24 -8.21 -4.02
CA VAL A 39 3.53 -7.52 -4.12
C VAL A 39 3.47 -6.21 -3.31
N ILE A 40 4.57 -5.88 -2.65
CA ILE A 40 4.70 -4.66 -1.83
C ILE A 40 5.84 -3.81 -2.38
N LEU A 41 5.50 -2.64 -2.95
CA LEU A 41 6.48 -1.60 -3.25
C LEU A 41 6.76 -0.81 -1.96
N ASN A 42 7.90 -1.10 -1.36
CA ASN A 42 8.29 -0.47 -0.11
C ASN A 42 9.23 0.71 -0.36
N LEU A 43 8.69 1.93 -0.30
CA LEU A 43 9.44 3.19 -0.48
C LEU A 43 9.95 3.77 0.85
N MET A 44 9.60 3.16 1.98
CA MET A 44 10.02 3.63 3.30
C MET A 44 11.52 3.38 3.53
N PRO A 45 12.23 4.28 4.23
CA PRO A 45 13.66 4.13 4.51
C PRO A 45 13.94 2.95 5.46
N LYS A 46 13.11 2.76 6.48
CA LYS A 46 13.23 1.66 7.45
C LYS A 46 12.50 0.42 6.95
N LYS A 47 13.10 -0.28 6.00
CA LYS A 47 12.48 -1.43 5.30
C LYS A 47 11.96 -2.49 6.26
N ILE A 48 12.79 -2.99 7.17
CA ILE A 48 12.45 -4.10 8.08
C ILE A 48 11.29 -3.76 9.01
N GLU A 49 11.25 -2.53 9.54
CA GLU A 49 10.12 -2.08 10.37
C GLU A 49 8.81 -2.07 9.56
N THR A 50 8.85 -1.52 8.35
CA THR A 50 7.68 -1.44 7.46
C THR A 50 7.21 -2.84 7.03
N GLU A 51 8.15 -3.71 6.64
CA GLU A 51 7.86 -5.13 6.35
C GLU A 51 7.11 -5.79 7.51
N THR A 52 7.67 -5.67 8.73
CA THR A 52 7.08 -6.28 9.92
C THR A 52 5.66 -5.76 10.18
N GLN A 53 5.43 -4.45 10.06
CA GLN A 53 4.13 -3.84 10.27
C GLN A 53 3.10 -4.33 9.26
N LEU A 54 3.44 -4.34 7.97
CA LEU A 54 2.54 -4.79 6.90
C LEU A 54 2.26 -6.30 7.01
N LEU A 55 3.29 -7.11 7.23
CA LEU A 55 3.14 -8.56 7.39
C LEU A 55 2.26 -8.92 8.59
N ARG A 56 2.38 -8.18 9.69
CA ARG A 56 1.52 -8.35 10.88
C ARG A 56 0.05 -8.10 10.56
N LEU A 57 -0.26 -7.10 9.75
CA LEU A 57 -1.63 -6.82 9.32
C LEU A 57 -2.16 -7.87 8.35
N ILE A 58 -1.38 -8.19 7.32
CA ILE A 58 -1.76 -9.15 6.27
C ILE A 58 -1.95 -10.55 6.85
N SER A 59 -1.16 -10.93 7.87
CA SER A 59 -1.25 -12.24 8.55
C SER A 59 -2.60 -12.52 9.21
N LYS A 60 -3.39 -11.49 9.46
CA LYS A 60 -4.76 -11.64 9.99
C LYS A 60 -5.77 -12.11 8.94
N SER A 61 -5.38 -12.18 7.69
CA SER A 61 -6.22 -12.71 6.61
C SER A 61 -6.58 -14.18 6.86
N PRO A 62 -7.83 -14.60 6.64
CA PRO A 62 -8.21 -16.01 6.67
C PRO A 62 -7.66 -16.78 5.45
N LEU A 63 -7.21 -16.09 4.41
CA LEU A 63 -6.64 -16.66 3.20
C LEU A 63 -5.11 -16.75 3.30
N GLN A 64 -4.54 -17.74 2.61
CA GLN A 64 -3.09 -17.81 2.46
C GLN A 64 -2.63 -16.73 1.48
N VAL A 65 -1.66 -15.91 1.90
CA VAL A 65 -1.09 -14.83 1.09
C VAL A 65 0.40 -15.08 0.89
N GLU A 66 0.85 -15.08 -0.35
CA GLU A 66 2.26 -15.09 -0.74
C GLU A 66 2.70 -13.67 -1.02
N ILE A 67 3.85 -13.26 -0.46
CA ILE A 67 4.31 -11.87 -0.48
C ILE A 67 5.67 -11.78 -1.15
N ASP A 68 5.76 -10.87 -2.12
CA ASP A 68 6.99 -10.44 -2.77
C ASP A 68 7.24 -8.95 -2.49
N PHE A 69 8.52 -8.56 -2.42
CA PHE A 69 8.90 -7.17 -2.18
C PHE A 69 9.53 -6.55 -3.42
N MET A 70 9.03 -5.37 -3.77
CA MET A 70 9.52 -4.54 -4.86
C MET A 70 10.22 -3.30 -4.32
N LYS A 71 11.31 -2.91 -4.97
CA LYS A 71 12.02 -1.63 -4.77
C LYS A 71 12.13 -0.89 -6.09
N THR A 72 12.40 0.41 -6.00
CA THR A 72 12.84 1.20 -7.15
C THR A 72 14.31 0.92 -7.46
N SER A 73 14.68 1.01 -8.73
CA SER A 73 16.06 0.83 -9.21
C SER A 73 16.85 2.13 -9.18
N THR A 74 16.16 3.27 -9.29
CA THR A 74 16.77 4.62 -9.40
C THR A 74 17.13 5.24 -8.06
N HIS A 75 16.65 4.69 -6.94
CA HIS A 75 16.91 5.21 -5.61
C HIS A 75 17.74 4.24 -4.76
N GLU A 76 18.86 4.71 -4.21
CA GLU A 76 19.67 3.96 -3.24
C GLU A 76 19.14 4.16 -1.82
N ALA A 77 18.68 3.07 -1.20
CA ALA A 77 18.21 3.12 0.18
C ALA A 77 19.39 3.25 1.16
N THR A 78 19.40 4.32 1.94
CA THR A 78 20.52 4.67 2.85
C THR A 78 20.42 4.04 4.23
N HIS A 79 19.25 3.52 4.64
CA HIS A 79 18.97 3.05 6.01
C HIS A 79 18.78 1.52 6.11
N VAL A 80 19.16 0.78 5.09
CA VAL A 80 19.09 -0.69 5.09
C VAL A 80 20.37 -1.25 4.48
N SER A 81 20.80 -2.44 4.91
CA SER A 81 21.99 -3.06 4.31
C SER A 81 21.73 -3.44 2.85
N ALA A 82 22.74 -3.26 1.99
CA ALA A 82 22.67 -3.68 0.60
C ALA A 82 22.34 -5.19 0.48
N ASP A 83 22.86 -6.00 1.39
CA ASP A 83 22.61 -7.46 1.43
C ASP A 83 21.12 -7.78 1.65
N HIS A 84 20.42 -7.02 2.48
CA HIS A 84 18.98 -7.18 2.70
C HIS A 84 18.20 -6.89 1.41
N LEU A 85 18.53 -5.78 0.75
CA LEU A 85 17.86 -5.40 -0.50
C LEU A 85 18.11 -6.41 -1.62
N VAL A 86 19.35 -6.86 -1.78
CA VAL A 86 19.71 -7.86 -2.81
C VAL A 86 19.01 -9.20 -2.56
N LYS A 87 18.84 -9.57 -1.31
CA LYS A 87 18.27 -10.88 -0.94
C LYS A 87 16.75 -10.93 -1.01
N PHE A 88 16.04 -9.84 -0.73
CA PHE A 88 14.59 -9.87 -0.52
C PHE A 88 13.81 -8.99 -1.46
N TYR A 89 14.44 -8.06 -2.17
CA TYR A 89 13.79 -7.09 -3.04
C TYR A 89 14.22 -7.26 -4.49
N GLU A 90 13.23 -7.17 -5.37
CA GLU A 90 13.45 -7.17 -6.81
C GLU A 90 12.95 -5.84 -7.42
N ASN A 91 13.45 -5.52 -8.61
CA ASN A 91 12.96 -4.39 -9.40
C ASN A 91 11.79 -4.81 -10.28
N LEU A 92 11.09 -3.85 -10.88
CA LEU A 92 9.94 -4.09 -11.76
C LEU A 92 10.20 -5.17 -12.84
N ASP A 93 11.42 -5.26 -13.35
CA ASP A 93 11.77 -6.24 -14.39
C ASP A 93 11.51 -7.70 -13.99
N ALA A 94 11.62 -8.03 -12.70
CA ALA A 94 11.31 -9.36 -12.19
C ALA A 94 9.81 -9.64 -12.13
N PHE A 95 8.98 -8.60 -12.15
CA PHE A 95 7.53 -8.68 -11.97
C PHE A 95 6.73 -8.49 -13.26
N LYS A 96 7.32 -7.90 -14.28
CA LYS A 96 6.62 -7.39 -15.48
C LYS A 96 5.73 -8.40 -16.21
N ASP A 97 6.09 -9.69 -16.19
CA ASP A 97 5.35 -10.75 -16.85
C ASP A 97 4.41 -11.52 -15.90
N ASN A 98 4.37 -11.14 -14.62
CA ASN A 98 3.58 -11.81 -13.60
C ASN A 98 2.29 -11.06 -13.28
N TYR A 99 1.24 -11.81 -12.91
CA TYR A 99 -0.02 -11.25 -12.43
C TYR A 99 -0.15 -11.45 -10.92
N TYR A 100 -0.70 -10.43 -10.25
CA TYR A 100 -0.88 -10.38 -8.81
C TYR A 100 -2.34 -10.11 -8.43
N ASP A 101 -2.78 -10.72 -7.32
CA ASP A 101 -4.09 -10.47 -6.75
C ASP A 101 -4.15 -9.12 -6.01
N GLY A 102 -3.00 -8.67 -5.48
CA GLY A 102 -2.91 -7.38 -4.78
C GLY A 102 -1.54 -6.70 -4.89
N PHE A 103 -1.56 -5.37 -4.77
CA PHE A 103 -0.36 -4.53 -4.72
C PHE A 103 -0.49 -3.50 -3.60
N VAL A 104 0.53 -3.39 -2.77
CA VAL A 104 0.61 -2.38 -1.71
C VAL A 104 1.76 -1.44 -2.03
N VAL A 105 1.47 -0.15 -2.12
CA VAL A 105 2.46 0.90 -2.29
C VAL A 105 2.56 1.70 -1.00
N THR A 106 3.73 1.73 -0.38
CA THR A 106 3.92 2.44 0.88
C THR A 106 4.05 3.96 0.68
N GLY A 107 4.04 4.69 1.78
CA GLY A 107 4.50 6.07 1.80
C GLY A 107 6.00 6.20 1.56
N ALA A 108 6.45 7.44 1.43
CA ALA A 108 7.86 7.84 1.33
C ALA A 108 8.05 9.18 2.05
N PRO A 109 9.22 9.45 2.69
CA PRO A 109 9.47 10.67 3.43
C PRO A 109 9.91 11.83 2.52
N VAL A 110 9.18 12.05 1.44
CA VAL A 110 9.45 13.08 0.40
C VAL A 110 8.23 13.96 0.15
N GLU A 111 7.36 14.09 1.13
CA GLU A 111 6.08 14.79 1.01
C GLU A 111 6.21 16.28 0.67
N HIS A 112 7.34 16.94 1.00
CA HIS A 112 7.56 18.34 0.69
C HIS A 112 8.13 18.59 -0.72
N MET A 113 8.64 17.54 -1.38
CA MET A 113 9.18 17.67 -2.72
C MET A 113 8.07 17.70 -3.76
N PRO A 114 8.12 18.52 -4.80
CA PRO A 114 7.32 18.31 -6.01
C PRO A 114 7.50 16.88 -6.50
N PHE A 115 6.45 16.28 -7.06
CA PHE A 115 6.54 14.90 -7.51
C PHE A 115 7.60 14.69 -8.58
N GLU A 116 7.74 15.68 -9.49
CA GLU A 116 8.68 15.68 -10.60
C GLU A 116 10.15 15.76 -10.14
N ASP A 117 10.41 16.28 -8.94
CA ASP A 117 11.75 16.41 -8.37
C ASP A 117 12.19 15.13 -7.61
N VAL A 118 11.28 14.15 -7.45
CA VAL A 118 11.59 12.87 -6.81
C VAL A 118 12.36 11.99 -7.80
N ASP A 119 13.56 11.54 -7.45
CA ASP A 119 14.48 10.79 -8.31
C ASP A 119 13.91 9.52 -8.95
N TYR A 120 12.96 8.87 -8.29
CA TYR A 120 12.27 7.68 -8.81
C TYR A 120 10.86 7.98 -9.38
N TRP A 121 10.51 9.24 -9.65
CA TRP A 121 9.16 9.59 -10.10
C TRP A 121 8.76 8.93 -11.42
N ASP A 122 9.65 8.92 -12.41
CA ASP A 122 9.38 8.30 -13.71
C ASP A 122 9.25 6.76 -13.59
N GLU A 123 10.07 6.14 -12.76
CA GLU A 123 9.97 4.72 -12.46
C GLU A 123 8.67 4.41 -11.72
N PHE A 124 8.29 5.26 -10.77
CA PHE A 124 7.01 5.14 -10.05
C PHE A 124 5.82 5.15 -10.99
N LYS A 125 5.75 6.08 -11.94
CA LYS A 125 4.71 6.12 -12.98
C LYS A 125 4.67 4.81 -13.78
N THR A 126 5.84 4.32 -14.20
CA THR A 126 5.96 3.05 -14.94
C THR A 126 5.42 1.87 -14.12
N ILE A 127 5.71 1.82 -12.81
CA ILE A 127 5.19 0.79 -11.91
C ILE A 127 3.66 0.91 -11.79
N LEU A 128 3.12 2.12 -11.71
CA LEU A 128 1.67 2.33 -11.66
C LEU A 128 0.98 1.83 -12.94
N ASP A 129 1.58 2.11 -14.11
CA ASP A 129 1.04 1.65 -15.39
C ASP A 129 1.08 0.13 -15.52
N TRP A 130 2.18 -0.49 -15.09
CA TRP A 130 2.25 -1.94 -14.97
C TRP A 130 1.16 -2.49 -14.06
N ALA A 131 0.98 -1.90 -12.89
CA ALA A 131 -0.01 -2.36 -11.92
C ALA A 131 -1.44 -2.31 -12.48
N SER A 132 -1.76 -1.34 -13.34
CA SER A 132 -3.10 -1.20 -13.93
C SER A 132 -3.50 -2.38 -14.83
N THR A 133 -2.54 -3.14 -15.34
CA THR A 133 -2.76 -4.26 -16.25
C THR A 133 -2.42 -5.62 -15.67
N HIS A 134 -1.61 -5.66 -14.61
CA HIS A 134 -1.08 -6.90 -14.02
C HIS A 134 -1.53 -7.16 -12.58
N VAL A 135 -2.24 -6.22 -11.97
CA VAL A 135 -2.70 -6.35 -10.58
C VAL A 135 -4.22 -6.19 -10.51
N PHE A 136 -4.87 -7.08 -9.78
CA PHE A 136 -6.32 -7.04 -9.62
C PHE A 136 -6.77 -5.86 -8.73
N SER A 137 -6.09 -5.64 -7.58
CA SER A 137 -6.43 -4.56 -6.64
C SER A 137 -5.18 -3.91 -6.05
N THR A 138 -5.20 -2.59 -5.89
CA THR A 138 -4.05 -1.84 -5.36
C THR A 138 -4.46 -0.95 -4.19
N ILE A 139 -3.62 -0.98 -3.13
CA ILE A 139 -3.72 -0.06 -1.98
C ILE A 139 -2.50 0.85 -1.98
N TYR A 140 -2.74 2.14 -1.97
CA TYR A 140 -1.71 3.17 -1.86
C TYR A 140 -1.76 3.80 -0.48
N LEU A 141 -0.60 3.98 0.16
CA LEU A 141 -0.48 4.54 1.50
C LEU A 141 0.24 5.89 1.45
N CYS A 142 -0.31 6.89 2.13
CA CYS A 142 0.32 8.19 2.37
C CYS A 142 0.85 8.85 1.08
N TRP A 143 2.17 9.06 0.96
CA TRP A 143 2.80 9.64 -0.23
C TRP A 143 2.49 8.83 -1.50
N GLY A 144 2.51 7.52 -1.41
CA GLY A 144 2.16 6.65 -2.54
C GLY A 144 0.73 6.90 -3.05
N ALA A 145 -0.22 7.19 -2.13
CA ALA A 145 -1.58 7.56 -2.51
C ALA A 145 -1.63 8.95 -3.16
N MET A 146 -0.92 9.93 -2.60
CA MET A 146 -0.85 11.28 -3.18
C MET A 146 -0.24 11.24 -4.59
N GLY A 147 0.85 10.50 -4.79
CA GLY A 147 1.51 10.35 -6.09
C GLY A 147 0.62 9.63 -7.11
N ALA A 148 -0.08 8.58 -6.72
CA ALA A 148 -1.00 7.87 -7.60
C ALA A 148 -2.20 8.74 -8.00
N LEU A 149 -2.79 9.50 -7.06
CA LEU A 149 -3.89 10.42 -7.31
C LEU A 149 -3.46 11.57 -8.23
N TYR A 150 -2.25 12.10 -8.02
CA TYR A 150 -1.69 13.14 -8.89
C TYR A 150 -1.48 12.62 -10.32
N TYR A 151 -0.79 11.48 -10.46
CA TYR A 151 -0.47 10.93 -11.78
C TYR A 151 -1.70 10.53 -12.58
N ARG A 152 -2.67 9.86 -11.94
CA ARG A 152 -3.85 9.30 -12.66
C ARG A 152 -4.99 10.28 -12.82
N TYR A 153 -5.17 11.20 -11.86
CA TYR A 153 -6.39 12.03 -11.78
C TYR A 153 -6.07 13.52 -11.71
N GLY A 154 -4.78 13.92 -11.72
CA GLY A 154 -4.39 15.31 -11.60
C GLY A 154 -4.70 15.95 -10.24
N ILE A 155 -4.91 15.14 -9.20
CA ILE A 155 -5.21 15.65 -7.85
C ILE A 155 -3.92 16.16 -7.20
N HIS A 156 -3.87 17.45 -6.91
CA HIS A 156 -2.69 18.07 -6.32
C HIS A 156 -2.57 17.75 -4.83
N LYS A 157 -1.32 17.67 -4.36
CA LYS A 157 -1.06 17.64 -2.92
C LYS A 157 -1.16 19.04 -2.33
N VAL A 158 -1.48 19.09 -1.04
CA VAL A 158 -1.55 20.33 -0.24
C VAL A 158 -0.63 20.15 0.96
N ASP A 159 0.33 21.04 1.12
CA ASP A 159 1.19 21.09 2.29
C ASP A 159 0.43 21.70 3.47
N TYR A 160 0.57 21.10 4.64
CA TYR A 160 -0.04 21.60 5.87
C TYR A 160 0.93 22.55 6.59
N PRO A 161 0.42 23.64 7.19
CA PRO A 161 1.27 24.57 7.95
C PRO A 161 1.86 23.93 9.20
N GLU A 162 1.17 22.92 9.74
CA GLU A 162 1.61 22.15 10.90
C GLU A 162 1.37 20.66 10.66
N LYS A 163 2.20 19.83 11.30
CA LYS A 163 2.09 18.38 11.20
C LYS A 163 0.80 17.88 11.82
N ILE A 164 -0.02 17.19 11.06
CA ILE A 164 -1.14 16.41 11.58
C ILE A 164 -0.56 15.14 12.19
N PHE A 165 -0.53 15.08 13.52
CA PHE A 165 0.05 13.97 14.28
C PHE A 165 -0.87 13.55 15.43
N GLY A 166 -1.30 12.30 15.42
CA GLY A 166 -2.20 11.74 16.44
C GLY A 166 -3.16 10.71 15.89
N VAL A 167 -4.15 10.37 16.69
CA VAL A 167 -5.27 9.49 16.32
C VAL A 167 -6.53 10.36 16.24
N PHE A 168 -7.16 10.37 15.07
CA PHE A 168 -8.29 11.25 14.76
C PHE A 168 -9.52 10.44 14.38
N PRO A 169 -10.72 10.93 14.76
CA PRO A 169 -11.97 10.33 14.30
C PRO A 169 -12.14 10.53 12.79
N GLN A 170 -12.51 9.46 12.13
CA GLN A 170 -12.88 9.41 10.72
C GLN A 170 -14.32 8.93 10.62
N TYR A 171 -15.15 9.71 10.00
CA TYR A 171 -16.56 9.43 9.82
C TYR A 171 -16.78 8.74 8.49
N LEU A 172 -17.51 7.64 8.51
CA LEU A 172 -17.91 6.92 7.32
C LEU A 172 -18.80 7.80 6.44
N GLN A 173 -18.45 7.88 5.15
CA GLN A 173 -19.19 8.73 4.18
C GLN A 173 -20.15 7.91 3.30
N ASP A 174 -19.92 6.59 3.19
CA ASP A 174 -20.77 5.66 2.44
C ASP A 174 -20.89 4.34 3.19
N GLU A 175 -22.04 4.11 3.82
CA GLU A 175 -22.37 2.91 4.58
C GLU A 175 -22.54 1.65 3.68
N TYR A 176 -22.75 1.85 2.39
CA TYR A 176 -23.01 0.77 1.44
C TYR A 176 -21.79 0.38 0.59
N CYS A 177 -20.64 0.99 0.86
CA CYS A 177 -19.43 0.64 0.15
C CYS A 177 -18.86 -0.68 0.63
N PHE A 178 -18.58 -1.59 -0.30
CA PHE A 178 -17.98 -2.90 0.01
C PHE A 178 -16.66 -2.78 0.80
N LEU A 179 -15.82 -1.77 0.48
CA LEU A 179 -14.52 -1.58 1.12
C LEU A 179 -14.62 -1.20 2.60
N THR A 180 -15.74 -0.63 3.01
CA THR A 180 -15.98 -0.22 4.39
C THR A 180 -16.97 -1.14 5.11
N ASN A 181 -17.29 -2.29 4.51
CA ASN A 181 -18.15 -3.26 5.16
C ASN A 181 -17.53 -3.77 6.46
N GLY A 182 -18.24 -3.60 7.57
CA GLY A 182 -17.77 -3.93 8.90
C GLY A 182 -16.99 -2.82 9.60
N PHE A 183 -16.87 -1.64 9.01
CA PHE A 183 -16.39 -0.45 9.72
C PHE A 183 -17.50 0.08 10.65
N ASP A 184 -17.08 0.65 11.77
CA ASP A 184 -17.98 1.43 12.62
C ASP A 184 -18.29 2.78 11.93
N GLU A 185 -19.39 3.42 12.33
CA GLU A 185 -19.79 4.75 11.84
C GLU A 185 -18.66 5.79 12.04
N ILE A 186 -17.88 5.62 13.11
CA ILE A 186 -16.71 6.43 13.44
C ILE A 186 -15.54 5.47 13.67
N ASP A 187 -14.51 5.57 12.85
CA ASP A 187 -13.25 4.87 13.01
C ASP A 187 -12.15 5.80 13.53
N LEU A 188 -11.19 5.26 14.27
CA LEU A 188 -10.07 6.00 14.81
C LEU A 188 -8.82 5.71 13.98
N GLN A 189 -8.38 6.69 13.19
CA GLN A 189 -7.23 6.52 12.30
C GLN A 189 -6.00 7.28 12.76
N PRO A 190 -4.82 6.63 12.83
CA PRO A 190 -3.57 7.31 13.13
C PRO A 190 -3.09 8.09 11.90
N HIS A 191 -2.72 9.35 12.12
CA HIS A 191 -2.10 10.20 11.11
C HIS A 191 -0.74 10.71 11.58
N SER A 192 0.21 10.78 10.64
CA SER A 192 1.54 11.38 10.83
C SER A 192 1.98 11.97 9.49
N ARG A 193 1.50 13.16 9.15
CA ARG A 193 1.69 13.74 7.82
C ARG A 193 1.82 15.26 7.83
N LEU A 194 2.61 15.79 6.92
CA LEU A 194 2.83 17.22 6.66
C LEU A 194 2.13 17.68 5.37
N ALA A 195 1.58 16.74 4.61
CA ALA A 195 0.83 17.01 3.40
C ALA A 195 -0.39 16.10 3.28
N GLY A 196 -1.33 16.48 2.45
CA GLY A 196 -2.51 15.71 2.06
C GLY A 196 -2.88 15.97 0.61
N VAL A 197 -4.09 15.58 0.24
CA VAL A 197 -4.65 15.81 -1.10
C VAL A 197 -5.57 17.03 -1.09
N ASN A 198 -5.71 17.68 -2.24
CA ASN A 198 -6.71 18.72 -2.43
C ASN A 198 -8.12 18.09 -2.41
N GLU A 199 -8.82 18.23 -1.30
CA GLU A 199 -10.13 17.62 -1.09
C GLU A 199 -11.17 18.10 -2.11
N ASN A 200 -11.12 19.37 -2.52
CA ASN A 200 -12.06 19.91 -3.50
C ASN A 200 -11.88 19.24 -4.87
N GLU A 201 -10.64 18.98 -5.28
CA GLU A 201 -10.33 18.28 -6.52
C GLU A 201 -10.80 16.82 -6.46
N VAL A 202 -10.59 16.14 -5.31
CA VAL A 202 -11.11 14.77 -5.11
C VAL A 202 -12.62 14.73 -5.23
N ARG A 203 -13.34 15.67 -4.56
CA ARG A 203 -14.82 15.73 -4.60
C ARG A 203 -15.36 16.09 -5.98
N ALA A 204 -14.64 16.89 -6.76
CA ALA A 204 -15.00 17.27 -8.12
C ALA A 204 -14.76 16.14 -9.14
N ASN A 205 -13.92 15.16 -8.81
CA ASN A 205 -13.60 14.06 -9.71
C ASN A 205 -14.66 12.96 -9.63
N HIS A 206 -15.27 12.64 -10.80
CA HIS A 206 -16.36 11.66 -10.87
C HIS A 206 -15.91 10.20 -10.69
N ASP A 207 -14.62 9.92 -10.86
CA ASP A 207 -14.06 8.58 -10.75
C ASP A 207 -13.61 8.26 -9.31
N LEU A 208 -13.62 9.27 -8.42
CA LEU A 208 -13.18 9.13 -7.04
C LEU A 208 -14.33 9.27 -6.04
N GLN A 209 -14.16 8.62 -4.90
CA GLN A 209 -15.07 8.69 -3.77
C GLN A 209 -14.29 8.75 -2.46
N ILE A 210 -14.63 9.71 -1.58
CA ILE A 210 -14.12 9.73 -0.20
C ILE A 210 -14.99 8.78 0.60
N LEU A 211 -14.40 7.76 1.19
CA LEU A 211 -15.08 6.75 2.01
C LEU A 211 -15.06 7.09 3.50
N THR A 212 -13.95 7.70 3.99
CA THR A 212 -13.87 8.20 5.36
C THR A 212 -13.31 9.62 5.37
N TRP A 213 -13.83 10.45 6.28
CA TRP A 213 -13.42 11.85 6.39
C TRP A 213 -13.46 12.32 7.84
N GLY A 214 -12.49 13.12 8.24
CA GLY A 214 -12.41 13.72 9.57
C GLY A 214 -12.23 15.25 9.50
N PRO A 215 -12.90 16.01 10.40
CA PRO A 215 -12.84 17.49 10.35
C PRO A 215 -11.45 18.06 10.62
N GLN A 216 -10.59 17.34 11.31
CA GLN A 216 -9.23 17.76 11.66
C GLN A 216 -8.18 17.19 10.72
N SER A 217 -8.46 16.05 10.11
CA SER A 217 -7.49 15.27 9.31
C SER A 217 -7.87 15.21 7.83
N GLY A 218 -9.07 15.64 7.42
CA GLY A 218 -9.53 15.53 6.04
C GLY A 218 -9.80 14.10 5.61
N PRO A 219 -9.69 13.78 4.30
CA PRO A 219 -9.92 12.44 3.78
C PRO A 219 -8.96 11.41 4.38
N GLY A 220 -9.51 10.31 4.89
CA GLY A 220 -8.78 9.18 5.42
C GLY A 220 -8.63 8.05 4.41
N LEU A 221 -9.75 7.68 3.76
CA LEU A 221 -9.80 6.66 2.72
C LEU A 221 -10.49 7.21 1.47
N ILE A 222 -9.82 7.09 0.34
CA ILE A 222 -10.34 7.46 -0.98
C ILE A 222 -10.30 6.20 -1.84
N ALA A 223 -11.39 5.94 -2.56
CA ALA A 223 -11.48 4.83 -3.49
C ALA A 223 -11.86 5.30 -4.89
N THR A 224 -11.52 4.49 -5.89
CA THR A 224 -12.05 4.65 -7.24
C THR A 224 -13.46 4.09 -7.32
N ARG A 225 -14.34 4.72 -8.10
CA ARG A 225 -15.73 4.24 -8.27
C ARG A 225 -15.81 2.97 -9.09
N ASP A 226 -14.82 2.71 -9.93
CA ASP A 226 -14.73 1.48 -10.75
C ASP A 226 -14.57 0.21 -9.91
N PHE A 227 -14.25 0.34 -8.62
CA PHE A 227 -14.25 -0.80 -7.71
C PHE A 227 -15.60 -1.54 -7.68
N ARG A 228 -16.69 -0.85 -8.04
CA ARG A 228 -18.02 -1.46 -8.20
C ARG A 228 -18.21 -2.22 -9.52
N SER A 229 -17.39 -1.96 -10.54
CA SER A 229 -17.52 -2.62 -11.85
C SER A 229 -16.80 -3.96 -11.92
N GLU A 230 -15.80 -4.17 -11.08
CA GLU A 230 -15.05 -5.43 -11.00
C GLU A 230 -15.88 -6.57 -10.35
N GLU A 231 -16.83 -6.26 -9.46
CA GLU A 231 -17.79 -7.25 -8.91
C GLU A 231 -18.65 -7.92 -10.00
N ARG A 232 -18.86 -7.27 -11.17
CA ARG A 232 -19.65 -7.83 -12.27
C ARG A 232 -18.88 -8.77 -13.19
N ARG A 233 -17.56 -8.87 -13.03
CA ARG A 233 -16.72 -9.73 -13.88
C ARG A 233 -16.41 -11.09 -13.26
N VAL A 234 -16.83 -11.34 -12.02
CA VAL A 234 -16.68 -12.61 -11.30
C VAL A 234 -18.00 -13.37 -11.26
N GLY A 235 -18.74 -13.32 -12.32
CA GLY A 235 -19.95 -14.13 -12.57
C GLY A 235 -19.66 -15.26 -13.54
#